data_98b7ed3af1f5f663c0a60562b27cf9c0
#
_entry.id   98b7ed3af1f5f663c0a60562b27cf9c0
#
_cell.length_a   1.000
_cell.length_b   1.000
_cell.length_c   1.000
_cell.angle_alpha   90.00
_cell.angle_beta   90.00
_cell.angle_gamma   90.00
#
_symmetry.space_group_name_H-M   'P 1'
#
loop_
_entity.id
_entity.type
_entity.pdbx_description
1 polymer ?
#
loop_
_entity_poly.entity_id
_entity_poly.type
_entity_poly.pdbx_seq_one_letter_code
_entity_poly.pdbx_strand_id
1 'polypeptide(L)' 'MPNIASAKKNMRKSRAATARNRAQRSALRTALKKAKAPEATADERTQAVTLLDRAARKGLVHKNRAARQKSKMAKAANA' A
#
# COMPACT_ATOMS: atom_id res chain seq x y z
N MET A 1 -36.55 1.32 -12.99
CA MET A 1 -35.42 1.11 -13.88
C MET A 1 -34.18 1.71 -13.27
N PRO A 2 -33.09 0.95 -13.15
CA PRO A 2 -31.85 1.55 -12.71
C PRO A 2 -31.44 2.61 -13.75
N ASN A 3 -31.03 3.74 -13.25
CA ASN A 3 -30.63 4.84 -14.09
C ASN A 3 -29.28 4.51 -14.75
N ILE A 4 -29.29 4.35 -16.06
CA ILE A 4 -28.08 4.00 -16.83
C ILE A 4 -26.98 5.03 -16.64
N ALA A 5 -27.33 6.31 -16.54
CA ALA A 5 -26.37 7.37 -16.31
C ALA A 5 -25.69 7.23 -14.95
N SER A 6 -26.44 6.86 -13.90
CA SER A 6 -25.90 6.58 -12.58
C SER A 6 -24.94 5.39 -12.59
N ALA A 7 -25.32 4.32 -13.30
CA ALA A 7 -24.48 3.13 -13.41
C ALA A 7 -23.15 3.46 -14.11
N LYS A 8 -23.21 4.23 -15.20
CA LYS A 8 -22.01 4.66 -15.92
C LYS A 8 -21.11 5.53 -15.04
N LYS A 9 -21.70 6.44 -14.28
CA LYS A 9 -20.96 7.30 -13.34
C LYS A 9 -20.27 6.48 -12.28
N ASN A 10 -20.97 5.50 -11.70
CA ASN A 10 -20.42 4.61 -10.71
C ASN A 10 -19.27 3.76 -11.27
N MET A 11 -19.39 3.30 -12.50
CA MET A 11 -18.32 2.57 -13.17
C MET A 11 -17.06 3.42 -13.35
N ARG A 12 -17.23 4.69 -13.75
CA ARG A 12 -16.11 5.62 -13.90
C ARG A 12 -15.40 5.85 -12.58
N LYS A 13 -16.16 6.09 -11.50
CA LYS A 13 -15.60 6.26 -10.15
C LYS A 13 -14.88 5.01 -9.70
N SER A 14 -15.45 3.84 -9.95
CA SER A 14 -14.87 2.56 -9.58
C SER A 14 -13.55 2.32 -10.33
N ARG A 15 -13.50 2.61 -11.62
CA ARG A 15 -12.27 2.48 -12.41
C ARG A 15 -11.17 3.41 -11.93
N ALA A 16 -11.52 4.67 -11.62
CA ALA A 16 -10.57 5.64 -11.12
C ALA A 16 -10.02 5.21 -9.75
N ALA A 17 -10.90 4.72 -8.86
CA ALA A 17 -10.50 4.21 -7.55
C ALA A 17 -9.61 2.98 -7.68
N THR A 18 -9.95 2.04 -8.58
CA THR A 18 -9.16 0.84 -8.83
C THR A 18 -7.77 1.18 -9.35
N ALA A 19 -7.67 2.11 -10.30
CA ALA A 19 -6.40 2.55 -10.85
C ALA A 19 -5.53 3.20 -9.77
N ARG A 20 -6.12 4.05 -8.94
CA ARG A 20 -5.44 4.71 -7.84
C ARG A 20 -4.94 3.70 -6.80
N ASN A 21 -5.80 2.74 -6.42
CA ASN A 21 -5.46 1.71 -5.46
C ASN A 21 -4.35 0.80 -5.98
N ARG A 22 -4.41 0.45 -7.26
CA ARG A 22 -3.37 -0.37 -7.90
C ARG A 22 -2.02 0.36 -7.89
N ALA A 23 -2.01 1.64 -8.20
CA ALA A 23 -0.79 2.44 -8.16
C ALA A 23 -0.22 2.52 -6.75
N GLN A 24 -1.05 2.72 -5.74
CA GLN A 24 -0.63 2.77 -4.34
C GLN A 24 -0.09 1.42 -3.86
N ARG A 25 -0.74 0.32 -4.23
CA ARG A 25 -0.27 -1.02 -3.89
C ARG A 25 1.07 -1.34 -4.55
N SER A 26 1.23 -0.92 -5.80
CA SER A 26 2.48 -1.12 -6.54
C SER A 26 3.62 -0.34 -5.89
N ALA A 27 3.38 0.93 -5.54
CA ALA A 27 4.36 1.76 -4.84
C ALA A 27 4.74 1.15 -3.48
N LEU A 28 3.74 0.66 -2.73
CA LEU A 28 3.98 0.01 -1.44
C LEU A 28 4.82 -1.25 -1.61
N ARG A 29 4.50 -2.09 -2.59
CA ARG A 29 5.24 -3.32 -2.86
C ARG A 29 6.70 -3.02 -3.17
N THR A 30 6.95 -2.02 -4.00
CA THR A 30 8.30 -1.60 -4.37
C THR A 30 9.06 -1.09 -3.15
N ALA A 31 8.42 -0.24 -2.33
CA ALA A 31 9.02 0.29 -1.11
C ALA A 31 9.37 -0.81 -0.11
N LEU A 32 8.47 -1.79 0.07
CA LEU A 32 8.71 -2.93 0.96
C LEU A 32 9.88 -3.78 0.47
N LYS A 33 9.96 -4.02 -0.81
CA LYS A 33 11.05 -4.81 -1.40
C LYS A 33 12.39 -4.12 -1.14
N LYS A 34 12.46 -2.81 -1.33
CA LYS A 34 13.68 -2.03 -1.06
C LYS A 34 14.03 -2.04 0.44
N ALA A 35 13.02 -1.87 1.29
CA ALA A 35 13.23 -1.81 2.74
C ALA A 35 13.69 -3.14 3.34
N LYS A 36 13.34 -4.26 2.72
CA LYS A 36 13.75 -5.59 3.18
C LYS A 36 15.13 -6.01 2.69
N ALA A 37 15.71 -5.28 1.74
CA ALA A 37 17.04 -5.58 1.23
C ALA A 37 18.07 -5.34 2.35
N PRO A 38 19.16 -6.15 2.42
CA PRO A 38 20.19 -5.96 3.44
C PRO A 38 20.86 -4.59 3.38
N GLU A 39 20.96 -4.01 2.19
CA GLU A 39 21.58 -2.72 1.95
C GLU A 39 20.60 -1.54 2.07
N ALA A 40 19.37 -1.77 2.54
CA ALA A 40 18.37 -0.72 2.65
C ALA A 40 18.82 0.37 3.62
N THR A 41 18.61 1.63 3.21
CA THR A 41 18.92 2.78 4.06
C THR A 41 17.81 3.00 5.08
N ALA A 42 18.12 3.76 6.15
CA ALA A 42 17.11 4.14 7.14
C ALA A 42 15.95 4.91 6.50
N ASP A 43 16.25 5.78 5.52
CA ASP A 43 15.23 6.55 4.80
C ASP A 43 14.30 5.64 4.02
N GLU A 44 14.82 4.63 3.33
CA GLU A 44 14.00 3.67 2.60
C GLU A 44 13.07 2.90 3.53
N ARG A 45 13.55 2.50 4.70
CA ARG A 45 12.74 1.82 5.70
C ARG A 45 11.65 2.74 6.26
N THR A 46 11.99 4.00 6.53
CA THR A 46 11.04 4.99 7.02
C THR A 46 9.93 5.24 5.98
N GLN A 47 10.29 5.37 4.71
CA GLN A 47 9.32 5.53 3.63
C GLN A 47 8.38 4.33 3.55
N ALA A 48 8.91 3.11 3.65
CA ALA A 48 8.11 1.90 3.60
C ALA A 48 7.11 1.85 4.76
N VAL A 49 7.54 2.19 5.98
CA VAL A 49 6.68 2.23 7.16
C VAL A 49 5.57 3.27 6.97
N THR A 50 5.93 4.46 6.48
CA THR A 50 4.96 5.53 6.21
C THR A 50 3.90 5.06 5.21
N LEU A 51 4.32 4.43 4.12
CA LEU A 51 3.40 3.93 3.10
C LEU A 51 2.51 2.80 3.65
N LEU A 52 3.06 1.91 4.49
CA LEU A 52 2.29 0.87 5.14
C LEU A 52 1.20 1.44 6.06
N ASP A 53 1.56 2.43 6.87
CA ASP A 53 0.61 3.07 7.77
C ASP A 53 -0.51 3.76 7.00
N ARG A 54 -0.17 4.46 5.92
CA ARG A 54 -1.17 5.10 5.05
C ARG A 54 -2.07 4.06 4.39
N ALA A 55 -1.50 2.98 3.89
CA ALA A 55 -2.27 1.91 3.25
C ALA A 55 -3.21 1.24 4.23
N ALA A 56 -2.77 0.99 5.46
CA ALA A 56 -3.61 0.40 6.51
C ALA A 56 -4.74 1.36 6.88
N ARG A 57 -4.46 2.65 6.97
CA ARG A 57 -5.47 3.68 7.30
C ARG A 57 -6.52 3.77 6.20
N LYS A 58 -6.12 3.63 4.94
CA LYS A 58 -7.04 3.67 3.79
C LYS A 58 -7.77 2.35 3.54
N GLY A 59 -7.40 1.29 4.26
CA GLY A 59 -8.01 -0.01 4.09
C GLY A 59 -7.46 -0.83 2.92
N LEU A 60 -6.35 -0.40 2.30
CA LEU A 60 -5.70 -1.16 1.24
C LEU A 60 -5.00 -2.41 1.77
N VAL A 61 -4.55 -2.34 3.00
CA VAL A 61 -3.86 -3.44 3.69
C VAL A 61 -4.47 -3.56 5.08
N HIS A 62 -4.69 -4.79 5.54
CA HIS A 62 -5.19 -5.01 6.90
C HIS A 62 -4.11 -4.62 7.91
N LYS A 63 -4.53 -4.04 9.05
CA LYS A 63 -3.60 -3.58 10.10
C LYS A 63 -2.67 -4.69 10.59
N ASN A 64 -3.16 -5.93 10.66
CA ASN A 64 -2.33 -7.07 11.09
C ASN A 64 -1.23 -7.38 10.08
N ARG A 65 -1.54 -7.27 8.80
CA ARG A 65 -0.55 -7.46 7.74
C ARG A 65 0.51 -6.36 7.78
N ALA A 66 0.08 -5.12 8.01
CA ALA A 66 1.01 -3.99 8.16
C ALA A 66 1.95 -4.21 9.34
N ALA A 67 1.43 -4.66 10.47
CA ALA A 67 2.23 -4.96 11.66
C ALA A 67 3.25 -6.07 11.38
N ARG A 68 2.85 -7.13 10.67
CA ARG A 68 3.78 -8.21 10.29
C ARG A 68 4.89 -7.73 9.38
N GLN A 69 4.57 -6.87 8.42
CA GLN A 69 5.57 -6.31 7.52
C GLN A 69 6.55 -5.42 8.26
N LYS A 70 6.07 -4.61 9.22
CA LYS A 70 6.94 -3.79 10.07
C LYS A 70 7.90 -4.66 10.88
N SER A 71 7.40 -5.76 11.45
CA SER A 71 8.24 -6.70 12.19
C SER A 71 9.34 -7.30 11.31
N LYS A 72 8.99 -7.70 10.11
CA LYS A 72 9.96 -8.27 9.15
C LYS A 72 11.05 -7.24 8.80
N MET A 73 10.67 -5.99 8.60
CA MET A 73 11.61 -4.93 8.30
C MET A 73 12.57 -4.67 9.49
N ALA A 74 12.03 -4.68 10.69
CA ALA A 74 12.83 -4.50 11.90
C ALA A 74 13.85 -5.62 12.06
N LYS A 75 13.44 -6.87 11.81
CA LYS A 75 14.34 -8.03 11.87
C LYS A 75 15.43 -7.93 10.81
N ALA A 76 15.08 -7.51 9.59
CA ALA A 76 16.06 -7.33 8.52
C ALA A 76 17.07 -6.24 8.87
N ALA A 77 16.64 -5.17 9.55
CA ALA A 77 17.52 -4.09 9.97
C ALA A 77 18.50 -4.54 11.05
N ASN A 78 18.09 -5.50 11.90
CA ASN A 78 18.89 -5.98 13.04
C ASN A 78 19.72 -7.23 12.71
N ALA A 79 19.57 -7.75 11.51
CA ALA A 79 20.27 -8.96 11.08
C ALA A 79 21.75 -8.71 10.76
#